data_87dcb323506af1db1167fb88f2daee27
#
_entry.id   87dcb323506af1db1167fb88f2daee27
#
_cell.length_a   1.000
_cell.length_b   1.000
_cell.length_c   1.000
_cell.angle_alpha   90.00
_cell.angle_beta   90.00
_cell.angle_gamma   90.00
#
_symmetry.space_group_name_H-M   'P 1'
#
loop_
_entity.id
_entity.type
_entity.pdbx_description
1 polymer ?
#
loop_
_entity_poly.entity_id
_entity_poly.type
_entity_poly.pdbx_seq_one_letter_code
_entity_poly.pdbx_strand_id
1 'polypeptide(L)'
;MTLALSLFVLFYILMLAVQQYRPWVALGGAGAFLLLGKLGVYDFTLADAARAVDFNVLLMMAGMMGTVFLFIQSKMPARLAEELIAHVPNVRWAVSVLALLAGFISAFVDNVATVLMVAPVGLAIARRLKLSPVPVLIAIAVSSNLQGAATLAGDTTSILLGGFAGMNFFDFFWMEGRPGIFWSVELGALASLGVLFWLFRDQRQPVHVTVETEVEDDVPTALLLLTVGLLIAASFLPEPSGGVLHLLYTLRSGLVCMGLCLFGAARACWRSRSLKPLAETFRALDYDTLLLLFSLFILLEGVSRAGVIDAAAQLFHSAAGDEPLHLYLLLVAASVGLSAFIDNIPYVAAMLPVVQGVAALMNGGAGIEPELFYFGLLTGATLGGNLTPIGASANIAAIGILRKNGETVRTRDFLRIGVPFTLAAVLVGAGSLWLFWGI
;
A
#
# COMPACT_ATOMS: atom_id res chain seq x y z
N MET A 1 27.12 3.19 16.88
CA MET A 1 26.51 2.16 16.05
C MET A 1 25.79 1.07 16.86
N THR A 2 26.48 0.27 17.72
CA THR A 2 25.85 -0.85 18.48
C THR A 2 24.63 -0.44 19.31
N LEU A 3 24.69 0.68 20.04
CA LEU A 3 23.56 1.21 20.82
C LEU A 3 22.37 1.57 19.93
N ALA A 4 22.62 2.25 18.80
CA ALA A 4 21.57 2.64 17.87
C ALA A 4 20.90 1.42 17.22
N LEU A 5 21.70 0.42 16.81
CA LEU A 5 21.19 -0.85 16.31
C LEU A 5 20.32 -1.57 17.36
N SER A 6 20.81 -1.66 18.60
CA SER A 6 20.05 -2.32 19.68
C SER A 6 18.71 -1.60 19.96
N LEU A 7 18.71 -0.27 19.97
CA LEU A 7 17.50 0.54 20.14
C LEU A 7 16.55 0.37 18.94
N PHE A 8 17.06 0.43 17.72
CA PHE A 8 16.24 0.21 16.53
C PHE A 8 15.57 -1.17 16.55
N VAL A 9 16.35 -2.22 16.80
CA VAL A 9 15.83 -3.59 16.91
C VAL A 9 14.79 -3.70 18.04
N LEU A 10 15.06 -3.08 19.20
CA LEU A 10 14.12 -3.06 20.32
C LEU A 10 12.78 -2.41 19.93
N PHE A 11 12.82 -1.19 19.38
CA PHE A 11 11.58 -0.49 18.97
C PHE A 11 10.87 -1.22 17.83
N TYR A 12 11.61 -1.81 16.90
CA TYR A 12 11.04 -2.62 15.81
C TYR A 12 10.33 -3.87 16.35
N ILE A 13 10.95 -4.61 17.27
CA ILE A 13 10.33 -5.75 17.94
C ILE A 13 9.09 -5.31 18.74
N LEU A 14 9.15 -4.16 19.43
CA LEU A 14 8.01 -3.64 20.16
C LEU A 14 6.85 -3.28 19.22
N MET A 15 7.11 -2.67 18.05
CA MET A 15 6.09 -2.39 17.04
C MET A 15 5.42 -3.69 16.54
N LEU A 16 6.17 -4.79 16.44
CA LEU A 16 5.63 -6.09 16.04
C LEU A 16 4.82 -6.74 17.17
N ALA A 17 5.32 -6.67 18.41
CA ALA A 17 4.70 -7.31 19.56
C ALA A 17 3.40 -6.62 20.01
N VAL A 18 3.33 -5.28 19.89
CA VAL A 18 2.23 -4.48 20.43
C VAL A 18 1.59 -3.67 19.30
N GLN A 19 0.96 -4.39 18.36
CA GLN A 19 0.43 -3.83 17.11
C GLN A 19 -0.52 -2.64 17.30
N GLN A 20 -1.35 -2.63 18.33
CA GLN A 20 -2.30 -1.54 18.63
C GLN A 20 -1.63 -0.22 19.05
N TYR A 21 -0.35 -0.25 19.46
CA TYR A 21 0.42 0.94 19.90
C TYR A 21 1.60 1.26 18.98
N ARG A 22 1.66 0.68 17.78
CA ARG A 22 2.76 0.90 16.81
C ARG A 22 3.13 2.38 16.61
N PRO A 23 2.17 3.30 16.41
CA PRO A 23 2.50 4.71 16.19
C PRO A 23 3.21 5.32 17.39
N TRP A 24 2.75 4.99 18.59
CA TRP A 24 3.33 5.49 19.85
C TRP A 24 4.71 4.89 20.14
N VAL A 25 4.91 3.61 19.80
CA VAL A 25 6.23 2.96 19.89
C VAL A 25 7.21 3.61 18.92
N ALA A 26 6.79 3.84 17.67
CA ALA A 26 7.62 4.55 16.68
C ALA A 26 7.96 5.98 17.12
N LEU A 27 6.98 6.70 17.69
CA LEU A 27 7.19 8.04 18.24
C LEU A 27 8.18 8.02 19.42
N GLY A 28 8.05 7.03 20.30
CA GLY A 28 9.01 6.80 21.41
C GLY A 28 10.42 6.53 20.89
N GLY A 29 10.53 5.72 19.83
CA GLY A 29 11.81 5.48 19.14
C GLY A 29 12.40 6.74 18.53
N ALA A 30 11.62 7.52 17.79
CA ALA A 30 12.03 8.80 17.25
C ALA A 30 12.54 9.76 18.35
N GLY A 31 11.79 9.84 19.48
CA GLY A 31 12.18 10.62 20.64
C GLY A 31 13.50 10.13 21.28
N ALA A 32 13.70 8.82 21.38
CA ALA A 32 14.93 8.25 21.89
C ALA A 32 16.15 8.59 21.00
N PHE A 33 16.01 8.50 19.69
CA PHE A 33 17.05 8.89 18.75
C PHE A 33 17.36 10.38 18.81
N LEU A 34 16.36 11.25 18.92
CA LEU A 34 16.56 12.69 19.11
C LEU A 34 17.27 13.00 20.44
N LEU A 35 16.92 12.28 21.51
CA LEU A 35 17.58 12.45 22.82
C LEU A 35 19.07 12.05 22.74
N LEU A 36 19.40 10.96 22.07
CA LEU A 36 20.78 10.53 21.87
C LEU A 36 21.56 11.53 21.01
N GLY A 37 20.95 12.12 20.01
CA GLY A 37 21.53 13.22 19.24
C GLY A 37 21.83 14.44 20.13
N LYS A 38 20.89 14.85 20.98
CA LYS A 38 21.08 15.95 21.93
C LYS A 38 22.19 15.66 22.96
N LEU A 39 22.38 14.40 23.33
CA LEU A 39 23.46 13.95 24.23
C LEU A 39 24.82 13.83 23.52
N GLY A 40 24.90 14.14 22.22
CA GLY A 40 26.15 14.12 21.46
C GLY A 40 26.67 12.70 21.11
N VAL A 41 25.81 11.68 21.16
CA VAL A 41 26.18 10.31 20.78
C VAL A 41 26.41 10.20 19.27
N TYR A 42 25.64 10.95 18.48
CA TYR A 42 25.79 11.14 17.03
C TYR A 42 25.12 12.45 16.63
N ASP A 43 25.40 12.93 15.40
CA ASP A 43 24.89 14.21 14.90
C ASP A 43 23.45 14.07 14.38
N PHE A 44 22.46 14.34 15.25
CA PHE A 44 21.05 14.33 14.92
C PHE A 44 20.30 15.42 15.70
N THR A 45 19.84 16.43 14.99
CA THR A 45 19.18 17.59 15.57
C THR A 45 17.68 17.57 15.32
N LEU A 46 16.94 18.40 16.06
CA LEU A 46 15.50 18.62 15.82
C LEU A 46 15.23 19.20 14.41
N ALA A 47 16.17 19.98 13.89
CA ALA A 47 16.05 20.52 12.53
C ALA A 47 16.19 19.41 11.48
N ASP A 48 17.06 18.43 11.71
CA ASP A 48 17.20 17.26 10.83
C ASP A 48 15.94 16.39 10.88
N ALA A 49 15.41 16.14 12.07
CA ALA A 49 14.14 15.43 12.24
C ALA A 49 12.98 16.11 11.51
N ALA A 50 12.88 17.44 11.58
CA ALA A 50 11.83 18.17 10.87
C ALA A 50 11.99 18.11 9.34
N ARG A 51 13.23 18.05 8.83
CA ARG A 51 13.52 17.88 7.39
C ARG A 51 13.30 16.47 6.90
N ALA A 52 13.46 15.47 7.76
CA ALA A 52 13.24 14.07 7.42
C ALA A 52 11.76 13.75 7.16
N VAL A 53 10.82 14.54 7.73
CA VAL A 53 9.40 14.33 7.53
C VAL A 53 8.98 14.75 6.12
N ASP A 54 8.49 13.80 5.35
CA ASP A 54 7.88 14.09 4.05
C ASP A 54 6.41 14.51 4.21
N PHE A 55 6.20 15.84 4.23
CA PHE A 55 4.86 16.41 4.34
C PHE A 55 4.02 16.18 3.08
N ASN A 56 4.63 16.02 1.89
CA ASN A 56 3.89 15.69 0.68
C ASN A 56 3.22 14.32 0.79
N VAL A 57 3.96 13.33 1.29
CA VAL A 57 3.44 11.97 1.59
C VAL A 57 2.29 12.04 2.59
N LEU A 58 2.46 12.74 3.71
CA LEU A 58 1.41 12.84 4.75
C LEU A 58 0.14 13.54 4.24
N LEU A 59 0.29 14.64 3.50
CA LEU A 59 -0.84 15.37 2.90
C LEU A 59 -1.54 14.53 1.81
N MET A 60 -0.76 13.83 0.98
CA MET A 60 -1.31 12.96 -0.05
C MET A 60 -2.15 11.85 0.57
N MET A 61 -1.63 11.17 1.59
CA MET A 61 -2.38 10.13 2.30
C MET A 61 -3.65 10.66 2.96
N ALA A 62 -3.55 11.73 3.74
CA ALA A 62 -4.72 12.29 4.41
C ALA A 62 -5.79 12.74 3.40
N GLY A 63 -5.39 13.39 2.30
CA GLY A 63 -6.28 13.83 1.24
C GLY A 63 -6.96 12.65 0.51
N MET A 64 -6.19 11.60 0.19
CA MET A 64 -6.76 10.38 -0.42
C MET A 64 -7.74 9.68 0.51
N MET A 65 -7.38 9.46 1.79
CA MET A 65 -8.29 8.85 2.77
C MET A 65 -9.62 9.60 2.87
N GLY A 66 -9.59 10.94 2.90
CA GLY A 66 -10.81 11.74 2.96
C GLY A 66 -11.64 11.68 1.67
N THR A 67 -11.01 11.74 0.50
CA THR A 67 -11.70 11.61 -0.80
C THR A 67 -12.33 10.23 -0.96
N VAL A 68 -11.61 9.18 -0.54
CA VAL A 68 -12.09 7.79 -0.52
C VAL A 68 -13.26 7.62 0.44
N PHE A 69 -13.22 8.24 1.61
CA PHE A 69 -14.35 8.24 2.55
C PHE A 69 -15.62 8.81 1.89
N LEU A 70 -15.51 9.94 1.19
CA LEU A 70 -16.65 10.51 0.45
C LEU A 70 -17.14 9.59 -0.67
N PHE A 71 -16.23 8.90 -1.36
CA PHE A 71 -16.56 7.90 -2.38
C PHE A 71 -17.29 6.69 -1.78
N ILE A 72 -16.88 6.21 -0.61
CA ILE A 72 -17.61 5.15 0.11
C ILE A 72 -19.02 5.59 0.48
N GLN A 73 -19.16 6.80 1.01
CA GLN A 73 -20.45 7.37 1.44
C GLN A 73 -21.44 7.51 0.25
N SER A 74 -20.95 7.70 -0.96
CA SER A 74 -21.80 7.79 -2.19
C SER A 74 -22.48 6.48 -2.55
N LYS A 75 -22.08 5.33 -1.98
CA LYS A 75 -22.51 3.97 -2.32
C LYS A 75 -22.15 3.52 -3.75
N MET A 76 -21.39 4.31 -4.48
CA MET A 76 -20.94 3.95 -5.84
C MET A 76 -20.16 2.63 -5.89
N PRO A 77 -19.23 2.33 -4.97
CA PRO A 77 -18.53 1.04 -4.98
C PRO A 77 -19.46 -0.18 -4.89
N ALA A 78 -20.50 -0.08 -4.04
CA ALA A 78 -21.48 -1.15 -3.88
C ALA A 78 -22.31 -1.31 -5.16
N ARG A 79 -22.73 -0.21 -5.78
CA ARG A 79 -23.45 -0.19 -7.05
C ARG A 79 -22.63 -0.85 -8.16
N LEU A 80 -21.34 -0.47 -8.29
CA LEU A 80 -20.44 -1.07 -9.28
C LEU A 80 -20.30 -2.58 -9.08
N ALA A 81 -20.16 -3.05 -7.83
CA ALA A 81 -20.07 -4.47 -7.54
C ALA A 81 -21.37 -5.22 -7.91
N GLU A 82 -22.54 -4.69 -7.58
CA GLU A 82 -23.83 -5.29 -7.94
C GLU A 82 -24.02 -5.32 -9.47
N GLU A 83 -23.70 -4.24 -10.17
CA GLU A 83 -23.79 -4.12 -11.62
C GLU A 83 -22.93 -5.18 -12.33
N LEU A 84 -21.66 -5.30 -11.92
CA LEU A 84 -20.74 -6.29 -12.49
C LEU A 84 -21.22 -7.73 -12.25
N ILE A 85 -21.75 -8.02 -11.06
CA ILE A 85 -22.23 -9.37 -10.72
C ILE A 85 -23.53 -9.72 -11.42
N ALA A 86 -24.40 -8.74 -11.67
CA ALA A 86 -25.62 -8.96 -12.43
C ALA A 86 -25.37 -9.51 -13.84
N HIS A 87 -24.18 -9.25 -14.41
CA HIS A 87 -23.82 -9.67 -15.77
C HIS A 87 -23.01 -10.98 -15.85
N VAL A 88 -22.67 -11.61 -14.71
CA VAL A 88 -21.86 -12.84 -14.71
C VAL A 88 -22.72 -14.10 -14.62
N PRO A 89 -22.32 -15.20 -15.32
CA PRO A 89 -23.19 -16.38 -15.46
C PRO A 89 -23.24 -17.27 -14.22
N ASN A 90 -22.21 -17.26 -13.37
CA ASN A 90 -22.10 -18.20 -12.24
C ASN A 90 -21.18 -17.69 -11.12
N VAL A 91 -21.17 -18.40 -9.99
CA VAL A 91 -20.42 -18.07 -8.77
C VAL A 91 -18.93 -17.92 -9.02
N ARG A 92 -18.33 -18.80 -9.82
CA ARG A 92 -16.90 -18.73 -10.17
C ARG A 92 -16.53 -17.37 -10.76
N TRP A 93 -17.31 -16.89 -11.71
CA TRP A 93 -17.16 -15.56 -12.32
C TRP A 93 -17.45 -14.46 -11.33
N ALA A 94 -18.49 -14.59 -10.49
CA ALA A 94 -18.87 -13.59 -9.51
C ALA A 94 -17.73 -13.32 -8.51
N VAL A 95 -17.12 -14.37 -7.96
CA VAL A 95 -15.99 -14.23 -7.03
C VAL A 95 -14.78 -13.62 -7.73
N SER A 96 -14.46 -14.08 -8.95
CA SER A 96 -13.31 -13.58 -9.71
C SER A 96 -13.47 -12.10 -10.09
N VAL A 97 -14.67 -11.68 -10.50
CA VAL A 97 -14.99 -10.28 -10.85
C VAL A 97 -14.99 -9.39 -9.60
N LEU A 98 -15.50 -9.88 -8.46
CA LEU A 98 -15.41 -9.14 -7.20
C LEU A 98 -13.95 -8.94 -6.74
N ALA A 99 -13.13 -9.98 -6.84
CA ALA A 99 -11.71 -9.88 -6.54
C ALA A 99 -11.01 -8.90 -7.49
N LEU A 100 -11.32 -8.96 -8.79
CA LEU A 100 -10.80 -8.03 -9.79
C LEU A 100 -11.25 -6.58 -9.53
N LEU A 101 -12.53 -6.37 -9.21
CA LEU A 101 -13.06 -5.04 -8.86
C LEU A 101 -12.38 -4.49 -7.61
N ALA A 102 -12.24 -5.33 -6.56
CA ALA A 102 -11.53 -4.93 -5.35
C ALA A 102 -10.07 -4.57 -5.65
N GLY A 103 -9.38 -5.35 -6.47
CA GLY A 103 -8.05 -5.02 -6.95
C GLY A 103 -8.02 -3.70 -7.72
N PHE A 104 -8.87 -3.53 -8.71
CA PHE A 104 -8.93 -2.30 -9.51
C PHE A 104 -9.18 -1.05 -8.66
N ILE A 105 -10.11 -1.11 -7.70
CA ILE A 105 -10.34 -0.01 -6.76
C ILE A 105 -9.07 0.21 -5.93
N SER A 106 -8.45 -0.87 -5.43
CA SER A 106 -7.28 -0.79 -4.55
C SER A 106 -6.01 -0.29 -5.25
N ALA A 107 -5.94 -0.32 -6.57
CA ALA A 107 -4.87 0.34 -7.30
C ALA A 107 -4.84 1.87 -7.08
N PHE A 108 -5.96 2.46 -6.66
CA PHE A 108 -6.12 3.92 -6.46
C PHE A 108 -6.61 4.28 -5.05
N VAL A 109 -6.95 3.28 -4.25
CA VAL A 109 -7.56 3.44 -2.92
C VAL A 109 -6.88 2.45 -1.98
N ASP A 110 -6.60 2.88 -0.76
CA ASP A 110 -6.03 2.02 0.28
C ASP A 110 -6.71 0.65 0.37
N ASN A 111 -5.90 -0.38 0.54
CA ASN A 111 -6.34 -1.77 0.51
C ASN A 111 -7.35 -2.13 1.64
N VAL A 112 -7.19 -1.54 2.82
CA VAL A 112 -8.14 -1.74 3.95
C VAL A 112 -9.47 -1.09 3.64
N ALA A 113 -9.45 0.15 3.16
CA ALA A 113 -10.66 0.88 2.77
C ALA A 113 -11.41 0.12 1.65
N THR A 114 -10.69 -0.41 0.67
CA THR A 114 -11.26 -1.22 -0.41
C THR A 114 -11.94 -2.49 0.12
N VAL A 115 -11.31 -3.21 1.05
CA VAL A 115 -11.91 -4.39 1.67
C VAL A 115 -13.17 -4.01 2.45
N LEU A 116 -13.13 -2.93 3.24
CA LEU A 116 -14.30 -2.46 3.99
C LEU A 116 -15.48 -2.07 3.07
N MET A 117 -15.21 -1.64 1.85
CA MET A 117 -16.23 -1.32 0.84
C MET A 117 -16.80 -2.57 0.16
N VAL A 118 -15.93 -3.43 -0.36
CA VAL A 118 -16.32 -4.52 -1.27
C VAL A 118 -16.74 -5.78 -0.49
N ALA A 119 -16.14 -6.05 0.66
CA ALA A 119 -16.44 -7.24 1.44
C ALA A 119 -17.89 -7.35 1.93
N PRO A 120 -18.59 -6.28 2.39
CA PRO A 120 -20.01 -6.35 2.72
C PRO A 120 -20.89 -6.80 1.54
N VAL A 121 -20.56 -6.35 0.32
CA VAL A 121 -21.25 -6.78 -0.91
C VAL A 121 -20.97 -8.25 -1.19
N GLY A 122 -19.70 -8.67 -1.12
CA GLY A 122 -19.30 -10.08 -1.25
C GLY A 122 -19.99 -10.98 -0.23
N LEU A 123 -20.12 -10.53 1.01
CA LEU A 123 -20.83 -11.23 2.08
C LEU A 123 -22.33 -11.38 1.77
N ALA A 124 -22.99 -10.29 1.35
CA ALA A 124 -24.40 -10.31 0.98
C ALA A 124 -24.69 -11.29 -0.16
N ILE A 125 -23.85 -11.28 -1.18
CA ILE A 125 -23.95 -12.17 -2.34
C ILE A 125 -23.72 -13.63 -1.94
N ALA A 126 -22.66 -13.90 -1.17
CA ALA A 126 -22.40 -15.26 -0.69
C ALA A 126 -23.60 -15.83 0.10
N ARG A 127 -24.22 -15.02 0.97
CA ARG A 127 -25.42 -15.39 1.72
C ARG A 127 -26.63 -15.64 0.82
N ARG A 128 -26.88 -14.76 -0.16
CA ARG A 128 -27.98 -14.95 -1.14
C ARG A 128 -27.83 -16.26 -1.92
N LEU A 129 -26.60 -16.62 -2.25
CA LEU A 129 -26.26 -17.83 -2.98
C LEU A 129 -26.07 -19.06 -2.08
N LYS A 130 -26.27 -18.92 -0.77
CA LYS A 130 -26.06 -19.98 0.24
C LYS A 130 -24.65 -20.59 0.20
N LEU A 131 -23.66 -19.77 -0.07
CA LEU A 131 -22.24 -20.12 -0.09
C LEU A 131 -21.55 -19.67 1.19
N SER A 132 -20.43 -20.33 1.53
CA SER A 132 -19.53 -19.82 2.55
C SER A 132 -18.94 -18.48 2.11
N PRO A 133 -19.08 -17.39 2.87
CA PRO A 133 -18.49 -16.10 2.53
C PRO A 133 -16.98 -16.08 2.76
N VAL A 134 -16.42 -17.05 3.50
CA VAL A 134 -14.99 -17.07 3.86
C VAL A 134 -14.08 -17.04 2.64
N PRO A 135 -14.21 -17.93 1.62
CA PRO A 135 -13.34 -17.87 0.45
C PRO A 135 -13.54 -16.60 -0.40
N VAL A 136 -14.75 -16.06 -0.43
CA VAL A 136 -15.08 -14.84 -1.20
C VAL A 136 -14.35 -13.63 -0.62
N LEU A 137 -14.45 -13.43 0.70
CA LEU A 137 -13.82 -12.30 1.37
C LEU A 137 -12.28 -12.43 1.39
N ILE A 138 -11.75 -13.64 1.49
CA ILE A 138 -10.30 -13.86 1.35
C ILE A 138 -9.85 -13.46 -0.06
N ALA A 139 -10.56 -13.88 -1.12
CA ALA A 139 -10.22 -13.52 -2.50
C ALA A 139 -10.23 -12.00 -2.72
N ILE A 140 -11.23 -11.28 -2.16
CA ILE A 140 -11.30 -9.82 -2.17
C ILE A 140 -10.07 -9.22 -1.47
N ALA A 141 -9.72 -9.70 -0.27
CA ALA A 141 -8.63 -9.16 0.53
C ALA A 141 -7.26 -9.33 -0.16
N VAL A 142 -6.94 -10.53 -0.63
CA VAL A 142 -5.64 -10.80 -1.28
C VAL A 142 -5.51 -10.08 -2.62
N SER A 143 -6.61 -9.89 -3.36
CA SER A 143 -6.61 -9.12 -4.61
C SER A 143 -6.46 -7.61 -4.35
N SER A 144 -7.14 -7.09 -3.32
CA SER A 144 -7.00 -5.70 -2.89
C SER A 144 -5.54 -5.41 -2.48
N ASN A 145 -4.96 -6.23 -1.61
CA ASN A 145 -3.59 -6.02 -1.14
C ASN A 145 -2.57 -6.10 -2.29
N LEU A 146 -2.73 -7.03 -3.25
CA LEU A 146 -1.85 -7.16 -4.41
C LEU A 146 -1.80 -5.87 -5.23
N GLN A 147 -2.95 -5.32 -5.54
CA GLN A 147 -3.08 -4.15 -6.42
C GLN A 147 -2.66 -2.83 -5.75
N GLY A 148 -2.52 -2.81 -4.44
CA GLY A 148 -2.00 -1.65 -3.71
C GLY A 148 -0.61 -1.20 -4.20
N ALA A 149 0.22 -2.12 -4.71
CA ALA A 149 1.53 -1.81 -5.28
C ALA A 149 1.48 -1.24 -6.71
N ALA A 150 0.32 -1.25 -7.39
CA ALA A 150 0.22 -0.92 -8.80
C ALA A 150 0.46 0.57 -9.09
N THR A 151 0.01 1.46 -8.23
CA THR A 151 0.14 2.91 -8.42
C THR A 151 0.67 3.61 -7.18
N LEU A 152 1.13 4.85 -7.35
CA LEU A 152 1.58 5.69 -6.24
C LEU A 152 0.52 5.87 -5.13
N ALA A 153 -0.78 5.84 -5.48
CA ALA A 153 -1.88 6.12 -4.57
C ALA A 153 -2.56 4.86 -4.00
N GLY A 154 -2.16 3.66 -4.44
CA GLY A 154 -2.85 2.41 -4.10
C GLY A 154 -2.61 1.94 -2.68
N ASP A 155 -1.40 2.11 -2.16
CA ASP A 155 -1.06 1.69 -0.79
C ASP A 155 -0.05 2.67 -0.18
N THR A 156 -0.03 2.72 1.14
CA THR A 156 0.94 3.49 1.93
C THR A 156 2.39 3.18 1.55
N THR A 157 2.70 1.92 1.26
CA THR A 157 4.05 1.50 0.85
C THR A 157 4.47 2.07 -0.50
N SER A 158 3.54 2.20 -1.44
CA SER A 158 3.75 2.85 -2.74
C SER A 158 4.00 4.35 -2.59
N ILE A 159 3.24 5.01 -1.70
CA ILE A 159 3.42 6.45 -1.41
C ILE A 159 4.78 6.68 -0.73
N LEU A 160 5.19 5.79 0.18
CA LEU A 160 6.52 5.84 0.81
C LEU A 160 7.65 5.70 -0.22
N LEU A 161 7.54 4.73 -1.12
CA LEU A 161 8.51 4.57 -2.21
C LEU A 161 8.59 5.83 -3.07
N GLY A 162 7.42 6.35 -3.47
CA GLY A 162 7.36 7.56 -4.31
C GLY A 162 8.00 8.76 -3.64
N GLY A 163 7.74 9.00 -2.36
CA GLY A 163 8.37 10.07 -1.58
C GLY A 163 9.88 9.86 -1.43
N PHE A 164 10.31 8.65 -1.05
CA PHE A 164 11.72 8.33 -0.82
C PHE A 164 12.57 8.41 -2.11
N ALA A 165 12.09 7.83 -3.19
CA ALA A 165 12.79 7.78 -4.47
C ALA A 165 12.52 9.00 -5.38
N GLY A 166 11.70 9.97 -4.94
CA GLY A 166 11.34 11.14 -5.74
C GLY A 166 10.46 10.81 -6.94
N MET A 167 9.81 9.64 -6.95
CA MET A 167 8.95 9.19 -8.04
C MET A 167 7.62 9.95 -8.04
N ASN A 168 7.15 10.30 -9.23
CA ASN A 168 5.82 10.86 -9.43
C ASN A 168 4.79 9.76 -9.77
N PHE A 169 3.52 10.14 -9.94
CA PHE A 169 2.44 9.18 -10.21
C PHE A 169 2.63 8.44 -11.53
N PHE A 170 3.17 9.11 -12.56
CA PHE A 170 3.34 8.51 -13.89
C PHE A 170 4.52 7.53 -13.93
N ASP A 171 5.53 7.68 -13.06
CA ASP A 171 6.70 6.79 -13.00
C ASP A 171 6.30 5.34 -12.64
N PHE A 172 5.18 5.16 -11.94
CA PHE A 172 4.62 3.83 -11.68
C PHE A 172 4.12 3.13 -12.95
N PHE A 173 3.76 3.90 -14.00
CA PHE A 173 3.33 3.37 -15.31
C PHE A 173 4.50 3.29 -16.30
N TRP A 174 5.29 4.34 -16.35
CA TRP A 174 6.38 4.44 -17.30
C TRP A 174 7.50 5.32 -16.76
N MET A 175 8.68 4.75 -16.59
CA MET A 175 9.84 5.41 -16.02
C MET A 175 11.08 5.12 -16.87
N GLU A 176 11.88 6.12 -17.21
CA GLU A 176 13.15 6.00 -17.96
C GLU A 176 13.04 5.22 -19.27
N GLY A 177 11.90 5.33 -19.95
CA GLY A 177 11.67 4.61 -21.21
C GLY A 177 11.32 3.14 -21.05
N ARG A 178 11.07 2.66 -19.83
CA ARG A 178 10.72 1.28 -19.48
C ARG A 178 9.34 1.21 -18.80
N PRO A 179 8.65 0.05 -18.89
CA PRO A 179 7.40 -0.16 -18.14
C PRO A 179 7.65 -0.08 -16.63
N GLY A 180 6.87 0.73 -15.92
CA GLY A 180 6.90 0.83 -14.47
C GLY A 180 6.28 -0.40 -13.77
N ILE A 181 6.26 -0.35 -12.45
CA ILE A 181 5.77 -1.45 -11.59
C ILE A 181 4.31 -1.81 -11.88
N PHE A 182 3.48 -0.86 -12.32
CA PHE A 182 2.07 -1.07 -12.67
C PHE A 182 1.89 -2.32 -13.54
N TRP A 183 2.63 -2.41 -14.63
CA TRP A 183 2.49 -3.52 -15.59
C TRP A 183 2.86 -4.86 -14.98
N SER A 184 3.85 -4.90 -14.10
CA SER A 184 4.26 -6.13 -13.42
C SER A 184 3.23 -6.58 -12.39
N VAL A 185 2.63 -5.65 -11.67
CA VAL A 185 1.54 -5.94 -10.73
C VAL A 185 0.30 -6.43 -11.49
N GLU A 186 -0.05 -5.81 -12.61
CA GLU A 186 -1.20 -6.26 -13.44
C GLU A 186 -0.98 -7.65 -14.03
N LEU A 187 0.22 -7.96 -14.51
CA LEU A 187 0.54 -9.31 -14.97
C LEU A 187 0.45 -10.33 -13.83
N GLY A 188 0.94 -9.98 -12.64
CA GLY A 188 0.77 -10.77 -11.43
C GLY A 188 -0.69 -10.97 -11.05
N ALA A 189 -1.51 -9.92 -11.17
CA ALA A 189 -2.95 -9.97 -10.91
C ALA A 189 -3.68 -10.90 -11.88
N LEU A 190 -3.36 -10.84 -13.17
CA LEU A 190 -3.92 -11.73 -14.18
C LEU A 190 -3.57 -13.20 -13.89
N ALA A 191 -2.31 -13.49 -13.52
CA ALA A 191 -1.89 -14.83 -13.12
C ALA A 191 -2.66 -15.32 -11.89
N SER A 192 -2.81 -14.47 -10.88
CA SER A 192 -3.54 -14.78 -9.65
C SER A 192 -5.04 -14.94 -9.88
N LEU A 193 -5.63 -14.18 -10.81
CA LEU A 193 -7.01 -14.37 -11.25
C LEU A 193 -7.21 -15.77 -11.85
N GLY A 194 -6.23 -16.25 -12.63
CA GLY A 194 -6.21 -17.64 -13.13
C GLY A 194 -6.25 -18.66 -12.00
N VAL A 195 -5.52 -18.41 -10.90
CA VAL A 195 -5.55 -19.26 -9.70
C VAL A 195 -6.92 -19.24 -9.04
N LEU A 196 -7.54 -18.07 -8.88
CA LEU A 196 -8.92 -17.99 -8.34
C LEU A 196 -9.90 -18.73 -9.23
N PHE A 197 -9.79 -18.57 -10.54
CA PHE A 197 -10.61 -19.30 -11.51
C PHE A 197 -10.45 -20.82 -11.36
N TRP A 198 -9.26 -21.31 -11.07
CA TRP A 198 -9.01 -22.72 -10.83
C TRP A 198 -9.56 -23.18 -9.47
N LEU A 199 -9.37 -22.42 -8.43
CA LEU A 199 -9.85 -22.74 -7.07
C LEU A 199 -11.38 -22.81 -6.99
N PHE A 200 -12.08 -21.94 -7.72
CA PHE A 200 -13.55 -21.87 -7.76
C PHE A 200 -14.18 -22.63 -8.94
N ARG A 201 -13.42 -23.50 -9.63
CA ARG A 201 -13.88 -24.20 -10.83
C ARG A 201 -15.14 -25.06 -10.65
N ASP A 202 -15.39 -25.54 -9.45
CA ASP A 202 -16.53 -26.40 -9.12
C ASP A 202 -17.79 -25.58 -8.75
N GLN A 203 -17.66 -24.27 -8.57
CA GLN A 203 -18.73 -23.35 -8.21
C GLN A 203 -19.43 -22.82 -9.47
N ARG A 204 -20.28 -23.64 -10.06
CA ARG A 204 -20.97 -23.34 -11.33
C ARG A 204 -22.43 -22.95 -11.16
N GLN A 205 -22.92 -22.76 -9.94
CA GLN A 205 -24.29 -22.35 -9.66
C GLN A 205 -24.57 -21.01 -10.36
N PRO A 206 -25.73 -20.85 -11.03
CA PRO A 206 -26.11 -19.59 -11.67
C PRO A 206 -26.26 -18.48 -10.62
N VAL A 207 -25.87 -17.28 -11.00
CA VAL A 207 -25.99 -16.09 -10.16
C VAL A 207 -27.07 -15.20 -10.72
N HIS A 208 -28.04 -14.85 -9.89
CA HIS A 208 -29.07 -13.87 -10.20
C HIS A 208 -29.06 -12.82 -9.09
N VAL A 209 -28.43 -11.69 -9.35
CA VAL A 209 -28.40 -10.53 -8.47
C VAL A 209 -29.06 -9.37 -9.18
N THR A 210 -30.03 -8.76 -8.52
CA THR A 210 -30.64 -7.50 -8.93
C THR A 210 -29.86 -6.35 -8.35
N VAL A 211 -29.70 -5.30 -9.11
CA VAL A 211 -29.06 -4.08 -8.64
C VAL A 211 -30.04 -3.31 -7.79
N GLU A 212 -29.79 -3.21 -6.49
CA GLU A 212 -30.69 -2.58 -5.51
C GLU A 212 -30.09 -1.28 -4.95
N THR A 213 -28.76 -1.10 -5.05
CA THR A 213 -28.07 0.05 -4.49
C THR A 213 -28.33 1.30 -5.33
N GLU A 214 -28.91 2.33 -4.74
CA GLU A 214 -29.03 3.66 -5.33
C GLU A 214 -27.82 4.53 -4.93
N VAL A 215 -27.21 5.17 -5.93
CA VAL A 215 -26.13 6.11 -5.72
C VAL A 215 -26.69 7.44 -5.25
N GLU A 216 -26.23 7.92 -4.10
CA GLU A 216 -26.73 9.17 -3.51
C GLU A 216 -26.10 10.42 -4.14
N ASP A 217 -24.84 10.31 -4.60
CA ASP A 217 -24.08 11.41 -5.19
C ASP A 217 -22.95 10.87 -6.09
N ASP A 218 -22.89 11.32 -7.33
CA ASP A 218 -21.84 10.92 -8.29
C ASP A 218 -20.56 11.77 -8.18
N VAL A 219 -20.64 12.92 -7.52
CA VAL A 219 -19.49 13.85 -7.44
C VAL A 219 -18.29 13.27 -6.71
N PRO A 220 -18.42 12.51 -5.60
CA PRO A 220 -17.27 11.85 -4.98
C PRO A 220 -16.50 10.93 -5.94
N THR A 221 -17.20 10.22 -6.83
CA THR A 221 -16.57 9.41 -7.88
C THR A 221 -15.80 10.28 -8.86
N ALA A 222 -16.41 11.37 -9.32
CA ALA A 222 -15.74 12.32 -10.20
C ALA A 222 -14.51 12.96 -9.53
N LEU A 223 -14.58 13.27 -8.23
CA LEU A 223 -13.43 13.80 -7.47
C LEU A 223 -12.28 12.77 -7.35
N LEU A 224 -12.60 11.51 -7.12
CA LEU A 224 -11.58 10.46 -7.08
C LEU A 224 -10.86 10.33 -8.44
N LEU A 225 -11.62 10.27 -9.53
CA LEU A 225 -11.08 10.22 -10.89
C LEU A 225 -10.27 11.49 -11.22
N LEU A 226 -10.77 12.66 -10.81
CA LEU A 226 -10.07 13.93 -10.99
C LEU A 226 -8.77 13.98 -10.19
N THR A 227 -8.74 13.40 -8.98
CA THR A 227 -7.52 13.30 -8.17
C THR A 227 -6.45 12.53 -8.94
N VAL A 228 -6.78 11.36 -9.45
CA VAL A 228 -5.87 10.55 -10.28
C VAL A 228 -5.44 11.33 -11.53
N GLY A 229 -6.37 11.94 -12.25
CA GLY A 229 -6.06 12.74 -13.45
C GLY A 229 -5.12 13.92 -13.16
N LEU A 230 -5.33 14.62 -12.05
CA LEU A 230 -4.46 15.74 -11.64
C LEU A 230 -3.09 15.25 -11.13
N LEU A 231 -3.00 14.09 -10.47
CA LEU A 231 -1.71 13.48 -10.11
C LEU A 231 -0.90 13.12 -11.35
N ILE A 232 -1.55 12.56 -12.38
CA ILE A 232 -0.91 12.30 -13.68
C ILE A 232 -0.48 13.63 -14.32
N ALA A 233 -1.34 14.63 -14.39
CA ALA A 233 -1.01 15.93 -14.97
C ALA A 233 0.14 16.63 -14.22
N ALA A 234 0.15 16.54 -12.88
CA ALA A 234 1.21 17.10 -12.03
C ALA A 234 2.58 16.42 -12.26
N SER A 235 2.60 15.18 -12.77
CA SER A 235 3.84 14.48 -13.09
C SER A 235 4.61 15.11 -14.25
N PHE A 236 3.93 15.86 -15.12
CA PHE A 236 4.53 16.52 -16.28
C PHE A 236 4.86 18.00 -16.03
N LEU A 237 4.64 18.50 -14.80
CA LEU A 237 5.01 19.89 -14.48
C LEU A 237 6.54 20.02 -14.38
N PRO A 238 7.14 21.04 -15.00
CA PRO A 238 8.56 21.30 -14.87
C PRO A 238 8.89 21.78 -13.46
N GLU A 239 10.04 21.34 -12.94
CA GLU A 239 10.52 21.77 -11.64
C GLU A 239 10.98 23.25 -11.67
N PRO A 240 10.42 24.11 -10.82
CA PRO A 240 10.82 25.51 -10.78
C PRO A 240 12.15 25.71 -10.02
N SER A 241 12.93 26.69 -10.44
CA SER A 241 14.30 26.94 -9.98
C SER A 241 14.44 27.46 -8.54
N GLY A 242 13.40 27.48 -7.71
CA GLY A 242 13.47 27.83 -6.29
C GLY A 242 12.30 28.69 -5.77
N GLY A 243 12.40 29.10 -4.51
CA GLY A 243 11.40 29.95 -3.84
C GLY A 243 10.10 29.24 -3.47
N VAL A 244 9.02 29.99 -3.34
CA VAL A 244 7.69 29.46 -2.98
C VAL A 244 7.17 28.49 -4.03
N LEU A 245 7.49 28.69 -5.31
CA LEU A 245 7.07 27.81 -6.40
C LEU A 245 7.72 26.42 -6.27
N HIS A 246 8.98 26.33 -5.87
CA HIS A 246 9.64 25.04 -5.61
C HIS A 246 9.00 24.31 -4.41
N LEU A 247 8.63 25.03 -3.34
CA LEU A 247 7.90 24.42 -2.21
C LEU A 247 6.54 23.89 -2.65
N LEU A 248 5.77 24.65 -3.46
CA LEU A 248 4.50 24.20 -3.99
C LEU A 248 4.67 22.98 -4.92
N TYR A 249 5.73 22.97 -5.71
CA TYR A 249 6.07 21.84 -6.58
C TYR A 249 6.41 20.59 -5.75
N THR A 250 7.18 20.71 -4.69
CA THR A 250 7.52 19.60 -3.80
C THR A 250 6.27 19.02 -3.11
N LEU A 251 5.31 19.87 -2.76
CA LEU A 251 4.06 19.47 -2.10
C LEU A 251 2.90 19.18 -3.08
N ARG A 252 3.14 19.19 -4.40
CA ARG A 252 2.09 19.19 -5.44
C ARG A 252 1.09 18.04 -5.32
N SER A 253 1.57 16.82 -5.08
CA SER A 253 0.69 15.64 -4.97
C SER A 253 -0.18 15.70 -3.71
N GLY A 254 0.41 16.09 -2.59
CA GLY A 254 -0.32 16.28 -1.33
C GLY A 254 -1.35 17.41 -1.42
N LEU A 255 -0.99 18.52 -2.08
CA LEU A 255 -1.91 19.67 -2.27
C LEU A 255 -3.08 19.29 -3.18
N VAL A 256 -2.87 18.52 -4.25
CA VAL A 256 -3.93 18.02 -5.12
C VAL A 256 -4.89 17.13 -4.32
N CYS A 257 -4.39 16.13 -3.61
CA CYS A 257 -5.21 15.21 -2.84
C CYS A 257 -5.99 15.90 -1.73
N MET A 258 -5.30 16.73 -0.93
CA MET A 258 -5.93 17.44 0.18
C MET A 258 -6.90 18.52 -0.33
N GLY A 259 -6.56 19.24 -1.40
CA GLY A 259 -7.42 20.26 -1.99
C GLY A 259 -8.75 19.70 -2.49
N LEU A 260 -8.71 18.55 -3.20
CA LEU A 260 -9.94 17.89 -3.69
C LEU A 260 -10.75 17.26 -2.55
N CYS A 261 -10.10 16.71 -1.53
CA CYS A 261 -10.75 16.22 -0.31
C CYS A 261 -11.53 17.38 0.37
N LEU A 262 -10.87 18.51 0.61
CA LEU A 262 -11.49 19.68 1.24
C LEU A 262 -12.62 20.26 0.38
N PHE A 263 -12.44 20.31 -0.93
CA PHE A 263 -13.50 20.73 -1.86
C PHE A 263 -14.72 19.81 -1.78
N GLY A 264 -14.51 18.48 -1.79
CA GLY A 264 -15.59 17.50 -1.67
C GLY A 264 -16.32 17.60 -0.33
N ALA A 265 -15.59 17.72 0.77
CA ALA A 265 -16.17 17.88 2.09
C ALA A 265 -16.95 19.22 2.23
N ALA A 266 -16.39 20.33 1.73
CA ALA A 266 -17.05 21.63 1.72
C ALA A 266 -18.35 21.61 0.90
N ARG A 267 -18.34 20.98 -0.28
CA ARG A 267 -19.54 20.79 -1.10
C ARG A 267 -20.60 19.95 -0.35
N ALA A 268 -20.19 18.86 0.31
CA ALA A 268 -21.10 18.03 1.10
C ALA A 268 -21.72 18.82 2.26
N CYS A 269 -20.93 19.70 2.93
CA CYS A 269 -21.43 20.60 3.95
C CYS A 269 -22.46 21.61 3.38
N TRP A 270 -22.17 22.17 2.21
CA TRP A 270 -23.10 23.12 1.56
C TRP A 270 -24.43 22.47 1.19
N ARG A 271 -24.36 21.23 0.63
CA ARG A 271 -25.55 20.48 0.26
C ARG A 271 -26.40 20.08 1.48
N SER A 272 -25.76 19.64 2.57
CA SER A 272 -26.45 19.22 3.80
C SER A 272 -26.80 20.39 4.73
N ARG A 273 -26.33 21.58 4.44
CA ARG A 273 -26.41 22.78 5.30
C ARG A 273 -25.88 22.52 6.73
N SER A 274 -24.87 21.69 6.86
CA SER A 274 -24.29 21.26 8.13
C SER A 274 -22.78 21.08 7.98
N LEU A 275 -22.01 21.32 9.06
CA LEU A 275 -20.58 21.01 9.12
C LEU A 275 -20.30 19.52 9.43
N LYS A 276 -21.34 18.71 9.59
CA LYS A 276 -21.23 17.28 9.92
C LYS A 276 -20.41 16.49 8.89
N PRO A 277 -20.60 16.65 7.56
CA PRO A 277 -19.77 15.92 6.58
C PRO A 277 -18.28 16.21 6.69
N LEU A 278 -17.90 17.47 6.95
CA LEU A 278 -16.50 17.84 7.17
C LEU A 278 -15.93 17.13 8.41
N ALA A 279 -16.65 17.17 9.52
CA ALA A 279 -16.24 16.50 10.75
C ALA A 279 -16.14 14.98 10.59
N GLU A 280 -17.06 14.36 9.83
CA GLU A 280 -17.03 12.93 9.52
C GLU A 280 -15.85 12.58 8.62
N THR A 281 -15.57 13.38 7.59
CA THR A 281 -14.40 13.19 6.72
C THR A 281 -13.10 13.21 7.53
N PHE A 282 -12.91 14.19 8.42
CA PHE A 282 -11.73 14.23 9.26
C PHE A 282 -11.67 13.11 10.29
N ARG A 283 -12.78 12.65 10.83
CA ARG A 283 -12.83 11.50 11.75
C ARG A 283 -12.53 10.17 11.05
N ALA A 284 -12.75 10.09 9.76
CA ALA A 284 -12.47 8.90 8.95
C ALA A 284 -10.99 8.76 8.56
N LEU A 285 -10.15 9.80 8.79
CA LEU A 285 -8.71 9.71 8.57
C LEU A 285 -8.10 8.72 9.56
N ASP A 286 -7.20 7.89 9.07
CA ASP A 286 -6.39 6.98 9.89
C ASP A 286 -5.20 7.74 10.51
N TYR A 287 -5.47 8.38 11.65
CA TYR A 287 -4.44 9.13 12.39
C TYR A 287 -3.33 8.24 12.91
N ASP A 288 -3.61 6.96 13.17
CA ASP A 288 -2.60 6.01 13.64
C ASP A 288 -1.56 5.76 12.55
N THR A 289 -1.99 5.56 11.31
CA THR A 289 -1.07 5.42 10.17
C THR A 289 -0.31 6.72 9.87
N LEU A 290 -0.97 7.87 9.93
CA LEU A 290 -0.29 9.17 9.74
C LEU A 290 0.77 9.42 10.82
N LEU A 291 0.46 9.14 12.09
CA LEU A 291 1.40 9.26 13.21
C LEU A 291 2.55 8.26 13.09
N LEU A 292 2.24 7.03 12.66
CA LEU A 292 3.26 6.01 12.42
C LEU A 292 4.27 6.48 11.38
N LEU A 293 3.80 6.99 10.23
CA LEU A 293 4.68 7.49 9.17
C LEU A 293 5.50 8.69 9.60
N PHE A 294 4.85 9.67 10.22
CA PHE A 294 5.55 10.83 10.78
C PHE A 294 6.70 10.39 11.70
N SER A 295 6.41 9.43 12.58
CA SER A 295 7.40 8.91 13.53
C SER A 295 8.49 8.07 12.86
N LEU A 296 8.13 7.27 11.84
CA LEU A 296 9.08 6.45 11.09
C LEU A 296 10.07 7.31 10.29
N PHE A 297 9.64 8.40 9.67
CA PHE A 297 10.56 9.31 8.98
C PHE A 297 11.66 9.81 9.91
N ILE A 298 11.29 10.24 11.12
CA ILE A 298 12.25 10.73 12.12
C ILE A 298 13.14 9.60 12.65
N LEU A 299 12.53 8.46 12.98
CA LEU A 299 13.24 7.28 13.48
C LEU A 299 14.31 6.79 12.50
N LEU A 300 13.92 6.65 11.22
CA LEU A 300 14.81 6.13 10.18
C LEU A 300 15.94 7.10 9.83
N GLU A 301 15.70 8.40 9.86
CA GLU A 301 16.77 9.40 9.72
C GLU A 301 17.78 9.27 10.87
N GLY A 302 17.31 9.11 12.12
CA GLY A 302 18.18 8.87 13.26
C GLY A 302 19.01 7.58 13.15
N VAL A 303 18.37 6.51 12.66
CA VAL A 303 19.01 5.21 12.39
C VAL A 303 20.06 5.33 11.28
N SER A 304 19.75 6.06 10.21
CA SER A 304 20.65 6.32 9.09
C SER A 304 21.89 7.07 9.55
N ARG A 305 21.74 8.17 10.28
CA ARG A 305 22.86 8.96 10.82
C ARG A 305 23.72 8.18 11.83
N ALA A 306 23.15 7.19 12.47
CA ALA A 306 23.91 6.29 13.36
C ALA A 306 24.72 5.21 12.60
N GLY A 307 24.67 5.18 11.26
CA GLY A 307 25.40 4.23 10.40
C GLY A 307 24.86 2.80 10.41
N VAL A 308 23.63 2.61 10.90
CA VAL A 308 23.01 1.26 10.96
C VAL A 308 22.56 0.81 9.57
N ILE A 309 22.07 1.74 8.74
CA ILE A 309 21.65 1.46 7.38
C ILE A 309 22.82 1.02 6.52
N ASP A 310 23.97 1.67 6.64
CA ASP A 310 25.18 1.30 5.91
C ASP A 310 25.65 -0.11 6.29
N ALA A 311 25.60 -0.46 7.58
CA ALA A 311 25.92 -1.81 8.04
C ALA A 311 24.95 -2.87 7.50
N ALA A 312 23.66 -2.57 7.43
CA ALA A 312 22.67 -3.45 6.83
C ALA A 312 22.90 -3.60 5.31
N ALA A 313 23.19 -2.50 4.60
CA ALA A 313 23.52 -2.52 3.18
C ALA A 313 24.76 -3.40 2.90
N GLN A 314 25.83 -3.28 3.71
CA GLN A 314 27.01 -4.12 3.58
C GLN A 314 26.68 -5.60 3.82
N LEU A 315 25.81 -5.93 4.77
CA LEU A 315 25.37 -7.31 5.02
C LEU A 315 24.64 -7.89 3.82
N PHE A 316 23.69 -7.15 3.23
CA PHE A 316 22.97 -7.58 2.03
C PHE A 316 23.91 -7.74 0.83
N HIS A 317 24.79 -6.77 0.61
CA HIS A 317 25.81 -6.84 -0.45
C HIS A 317 26.73 -8.06 -0.28
N SER A 318 27.21 -8.33 0.93
CA SER A 318 28.05 -9.49 1.20
C SER A 318 27.35 -10.83 0.97
N ALA A 319 26.02 -10.88 1.15
CA ALA A 319 25.20 -12.06 0.91
C ALA A 319 24.85 -12.28 -0.56
N ALA A 320 24.61 -11.19 -1.31
CA ALA A 320 24.23 -11.23 -2.71
C ALA A 320 25.42 -11.20 -3.68
N GLY A 321 26.56 -10.62 -3.28
CA GLY A 321 27.69 -10.30 -4.14
C GLY A 321 27.35 -9.15 -5.11
N ASP A 322 28.14 -9.00 -6.17
CA ASP A 322 27.99 -7.95 -7.21
C ASP A 322 27.03 -8.31 -8.35
N GLU A 323 26.35 -9.46 -8.25
CA GLU A 323 25.41 -9.90 -9.27
C GLU A 323 24.01 -9.30 -9.04
N PRO A 324 23.49 -8.43 -9.93
CA PRO A 324 22.18 -7.79 -9.76
C PRO A 324 21.02 -8.79 -9.61
N LEU A 325 21.07 -9.92 -10.33
CA LEU A 325 20.05 -10.96 -10.24
C LEU A 325 20.00 -11.59 -8.84
N HIS A 326 21.15 -11.89 -8.25
CA HIS A 326 21.21 -12.47 -6.91
C HIS A 326 20.66 -11.50 -5.85
N LEU A 327 21.04 -10.23 -5.93
CA LEU A 327 20.51 -9.19 -5.06
C LEU A 327 18.99 -9.05 -5.21
N TYR A 328 18.51 -8.98 -6.46
CA TYR A 328 17.10 -8.86 -6.75
C TYR A 328 16.29 -10.04 -6.19
N LEU A 329 16.72 -11.27 -6.44
CA LEU A 329 16.05 -12.47 -5.94
C LEU A 329 16.10 -12.55 -4.41
N LEU A 330 17.23 -12.18 -3.79
CA LEU A 330 17.36 -12.13 -2.33
C LEU A 330 16.39 -11.10 -1.72
N LEU A 331 16.33 -9.89 -2.29
CA LEU A 331 15.43 -8.83 -1.83
C LEU A 331 13.96 -9.25 -1.97
N VAL A 332 13.55 -9.77 -3.14
CA VAL A 332 12.17 -10.23 -3.35
C VAL A 332 11.83 -11.36 -2.38
N ALA A 333 12.68 -12.40 -2.27
CA ALA A 333 12.43 -13.54 -1.40
C ALA A 333 12.38 -13.16 0.08
N ALA A 334 13.31 -12.32 0.53
CA ALA A 334 13.33 -11.79 1.90
C ALA A 334 12.08 -10.93 2.17
N SER A 335 11.70 -10.07 1.23
CA SER A 335 10.52 -9.20 1.35
C SER A 335 9.24 -10.03 1.44
N VAL A 336 9.06 -11.03 0.57
CA VAL A 336 7.91 -11.94 0.62
C VAL A 336 7.86 -12.72 1.93
N GLY A 337 8.99 -13.26 2.39
CA GLY A 337 9.06 -14.06 3.61
C GLY A 337 8.82 -13.23 4.88
N LEU A 338 9.43 -12.07 4.98
CA LEU A 338 9.29 -11.19 6.15
C LEU A 338 7.92 -10.53 6.22
N SER A 339 7.41 -10.01 5.10
CA SER A 339 6.10 -9.38 5.03
C SER A 339 4.94 -10.34 5.29
N ALA A 340 5.15 -11.63 5.17
CA ALA A 340 4.15 -12.62 5.60
C ALA A 340 3.77 -12.52 7.09
N PHE A 341 4.67 -11.95 7.92
CA PHE A 341 4.50 -11.87 9.38
C PHE A 341 4.64 -10.44 9.91
N ILE A 342 5.27 -9.56 9.14
CA ILE A 342 5.56 -8.17 9.50
C ILE A 342 4.69 -7.28 8.62
N ASP A 343 4.10 -6.23 9.20
CA ASP A 343 3.35 -5.24 8.44
C ASP A 343 4.21 -4.56 7.37
N ASN A 344 3.63 -4.32 6.20
CA ASN A 344 4.33 -3.79 5.03
C ASN A 344 4.96 -2.42 5.28
N ILE A 345 4.25 -1.52 5.99
CA ILE A 345 4.65 -0.13 6.15
C ILE A 345 6.02 0.01 6.86
N PRO A 346 6.21 -0.48 8.10
CA PRO A 346 7.51 -0.34 8.77
C PRO A 346 8.61 -1.13 8.07
N TYR A 347 8.27 -2.23 7.39
CA TYR A 347 9.22 -3.04 6.65
C TYR A 347 9.77 -2.27 5.43
N VAL A 348 8.89 -1.77 4.56
CA VAL A 348 9.29 -1.01 3.36
C VAL A 348 10.03 0.27 3.76
N ALA A 349 9.52 1.01 4.75
CA ALA A 349 10.17 2.22 5.23
C ALA A 349 11.62 1.97 5.68
N ALA A 350 11.88 0.88 6.41
CA ALA A 350 13.23 0.53 6.86
C ALA A 350 14.13 0.03 5.72
N MET A 351 13.56 -0.69 4.74
CA MET A 351 14.33 -1.32 3.67
C MET A 351 14.68 -0.37 2.51
N LEU A 352 13.90 0.68 2.27
CA LEU A 352 14.16 1.64 1.18
C LEU A 352 15.58 2.22 1.25
N PRO A 353 16.04 2.80 2.38
CA PRO A 353 17.39 3.32 2.47
C PRO A 353 18.46 2.21 2.46
N VAL A 354 18.15 0.99 2.93
CA VAL A 354 19.07 -0.16 2.82
C VAL A 354 19.27 -0.54 1.36
N VAL A 355 18.19 -0.63 0.58
CA VAL A 355 18.23 -0.94 -0.86
C VAL A 355 19.07 0.10 -1.61
N GLN A 356 18.87 1.39 -1.31
CA GLN A 356 19.67 2.47 -1.89
C GLN A 356 21.17 2.29 -1.57
N GLY A 357 21.48 2.01 -0.31
CA GLY A 357 22.85 1.77 0.13
C GLY A 357 23.49 0.56 -0.53
N VAL A 358 22.75 -0.55 -0.70
CA VAL A 358 23.23 -1.74 -1.42
C VAL A 358 23.49 -1.42 -2.88
N ALA A 359 22.56 -0.75 -3.58
CA ALA A 359 22.72 -0.35 -4.97
C ALA A 359 23.98 0.52 -5.18
N ALA A 360 24.28 1.41 -4.23
CA ALA A 360 25.50 2.23 -4.25
C ALA A 360 26.80 1.42 -4.05
N LEU A 361 26.74 0.28 -3.36
CA LEU A 361 27.90 -0.60 -3.15
C LEU A 361 28.17 -1.54 -4.33
N MET A 362 27.17 -1.76 -5.20
CA MET A 362 27.29 -2.65 -6.34
C MET A 362 28.33 -2.16 -7.36
N ASN A 363 28.74 -3.05 -8.27
CA ASN A 363 29.68 -2.75 -9.33
C ASN A 363 31.03 -2.21 -8.81
N GLY A 364 31.54 -2.83 -7.75
CA GLY A 364 32.79 -2.44 -7.10
C GLY A 364 32.78 -1.04 -6.47
N GLY A 365 31.58 -0.54 -6.07
CA GLY A 365 31.37 0.78 -5.50
C GLY A 365 31.09 1.88 -6.52
N ALA A 366 30.98 1.55 -7.82
CA ALA A 366 30.52 2.50 -8.84
C ALA A 366 28.99 2.74 -8.78
N GLY A 367 28.26 1.80 -8.13
CA GLY A 367 26.81 1.85 -8.00
C GLY A 367 26.05 1.37 -9.23
N ILE A 368 24.78 1.11 -9.04
CA ILE A 368 23.78 0.80 -10.09
C ILE A 368 22.48 1.52 -9.78
N GLU A 369 21.65 1.70 -10.80
CA GLU A 369 20.34 2.30 -10.64
C GLU A 369 19.45 1.46 -9.71
N PRO A 370 18.82 2.03 -8.66
CA PRO A 370 18.13 1.29 -7.62
C PRO A 370 16.69 0.89 -7.96
N GLU A 371 16.12 1.36 -9.08
CA GLU A 371 14.69 1.28 -9.41
C GLU A 371 14.18 -0.17 -9.45
N LEU A 372 14.93 -1.07 -10.09
CA LEU A 372 14.63 -2.51 -10.12
C LEU A 372 14.45 -3.07 -8.69
N PHE A 373 15.35 -2.69 -7.79
CA PHE A 373 15.36 -3.19 -6.42
C PHE A 373 14.25 -2.55 -5.58
N TYR A 374 13.94 -1.28 -5.81
CA TYR A 374 12.79 -0.61 -5.20
C TYR A 374 11.46 -1.27 -5.60
N PHE A 375 11.29 -1.52 -6.90
CA PHE A 375 10.10 -2.22 -7.40
C PHE A 375 10.04 -3.68 -6.92
N GLY A 376 11.19 -4.36 -6.84
CA GLY A 376 11.30 -5.70 -6.28
C GLY A 376 10.95 -5.75 -4.79
N LEU A 377 11.46 -4.79 -4.00
CA LEU A 377 11.11 -4.61 -2.59
C LEU A 377 9.61 -4.38 -2.41
N LEU A 378 9.03 -3.43 -3.15
CA LEU A 378 7.62 -3.09 -3.06
C LEU A 378 6.73 -4.28 -3.44
N THR A 379 7.03 -4.94 -4.57
CA THR A 379 6.33 -6.15 -5.03
C THR A 379 6.41 -7.26 -3.96
N GLY A 380 7.62 -7.56 -3.48
CA GLY A 380 7.83 -8.60 -2.47
C GLY A 380 7.12 -8.30 -1.15
N ALA A 381 7.21 -7.07 -0.66
CA ALA A 381 6.59 -6.64 0.58
C ALA A 381 5.05 -6.65 0.50
N THR A 382 4.48 -6.03 -0.53
CA THR A 382 3.02 -5.94 -0.66
C THR A 382 2.39 -7.32 -0.90
N LEU A 383 2.95 -8.11 -1.81
CA LEU A 383 2.41 -9.42 -2.11
C LEU A 383 2.67 -10.44 -0.99
N GLY A 384 3.82 -10.36 -0.32
CA GLY A 384 4.18 -11.24 0.79
C GLY A 384 3.17 -11.23 1.93
N GLY A 385 2.57 -10.07 2.21
CA GLY A 385 1.49 -9.92 3.18
C GLY A 385 0.29 -10.85 2.92
N ASN A 386 0.09 -11.30 1.69
CA ASN A 386 -0.99 -12.23 1.33
C ASN A 386 -0.72 -13.69 1.70
N LEU A 387 0.49 -14.04 2.12
CA LEU A 387 0.81 -15.42 2.51
C LEU A 387 0.13 -15.84 3.82
N THR A 388 -0.14 -14.91 4.74
CA THR A 388 -0.73 -15.22 6.03
C THR A 388 -1.96 -14.36 6.35
N PRO A 389 -2.83 -14.82 7.26
CA PRO A 389 -4.00 -14.04 7.71
C PRO A 389 -3.65 -12.72 8.38
N ILE A 390 -2.42 -12.55 8.86
CA ILE A 390 -1.96 -11.39 9.65
C ILE A 390 -0.93 -10.53 8.93
N GLY A 391 -0.45 -10.97 7.76
CA GLY A 391 0.62 -10.29 7.03
C GLY A 391 0.22 -8.96 6.39
N ALA A 392 -1.09 -8.72 6.20
CA ALA A 392 -1.59 -7.45 5.68
C ALA A 392 -2.85 -7.00 6.43
N SER A 393 -2.99 -5.68 6.62
CA SER A 393 -4.14 -5.08 7.30
C SER A 393 -5.46 -5.35 6.58
N ALA A 394 -5.47 -5.46 5.25
CA ALA A 394 -6.61 -5.87 4.44
C ALA A 394 -7.14 -7.27 4.81
N ASN A 395 -6.25 -8.23 5.05
CA ASN A 395 -6.60 -9.60 5.47
C ASN A 395 -7.26 -9.57 6.85
N ILE A 396 -6.67 -8.81 7.78
CA ILE A 396 -7.20 -8.64 9.14
C ILE A 396 -8.60 -8.03 9.09
N ALA A 397 -8.82 -7.01 8.25
CA ALA A 397 -10.12 -6.37 8.05
C ALA A 397 -11.17 -7.35 7.52
N ALA A 398 -10.85 -8.13 6.47
CA ALA A 398 -11.75 -9.14 5.91
C ALA A 398 -12.12 -10.21 6.93
N ILE A 399 -11.14 -10.74 7.68
CA ILE A 399 -11.36 -11.71 8.75
C ILE A 399 -12.20 -11.10 9.88
N GLY A 400 -11.97 -9.84 10.20
CA GLY A 400 -12.76 -9.10 11.18
C GLY A 400 -14.23 -9.00 10.79
N ILE A 401 -14.53 -8.71 9.52
CA ILE A 401 -15.89 -8.69 8.96
C ILE A 401 -16.52 -10.08 9.07
N LEU A 402 -15.79 -11.13 8.67
CA LEU A 402 -16.29 -12.51 8.75
C LEU A 402 -16.64 -12.89 10.19
N ARG A 403 -15.75 -12.64 11.14
CA ARG A 403 -15.97 -12.92 12.58
C ARG A 403 -17.16 -12.18 13.17
N LYS A 404 -17.31 -10.88 12.84
CA LYS A 404 -18.48 -10.08 13.28
C LYS A 404 -19.80 -10.63 12.73
N ASN A 405 -19.76 -11.37 11.63
CA ASN A 405 -20.92 -12.01 10.99
C ASN A 405 -21.10 -13.49 11.38
N GLY A 406 -20.39 -13.96 12.40
CA GLY A 406 -20.54 -15.31 12.96
C GLY A 406 -19.74 -16.39 12.20
N GLU A 407 -18.90 -16.01 11.24
CA GLU A 407 -18.09 -16.96 10.49
C GLU A 407 -16.78 -17.28 11.21
N THR A 408 -16.37 -18.54 11.16
CA THR A 408 -15.09 -19.00 11.70
C THR A 408 -14.09 -19.13 10.55
N VAL A 409 -12.99 -18.40 10.62
CA VAL A 409 -11.91 -18.46 9.64
C VAL A 409 -10.74 -19.23 10.24
N ARG A 410 -10.43 -20.41 9.69
CA ARG A 410 -9.25 -21.18 10.06
C ARG A 410 -8.05 -20.70 9.22
N THR A 411 -6.87 -20.72 9.80
CA THR A 411 -5.63 -20.39 9.06
C THR A 411 -5.48 -21.20 7.77
N ARG A 412 -5.89 -22.49 7.79
CA ARG A 412 -5.86 -23.35 6.60
C ARG A 412 -6.76 -22.85 5.47
N ASP A 413 -7.92 -22.27 5.80
CA ASP A 413 -8.87 -21.76 4.79
C ASP A 413 -8.26 -20.56 4.07
N PHE A 414 -7.56 -19.70 4.83
CA PHE A 414 -6.81 -18.57 4.27
C PHE A 414 -5.64 -19.04 3.40
N LEU A 415 -4.77 -19.92 3.94
CA LEU A 415 -3.58 -20.40 3.22
C LEU A 415 -3.92 -21.11 1.90
N ARG A 416 -5.07 -21.80 1.85
CA ARG A 416 -5.53 -22.50 0.63
C ARG A 416 -5.73 -21.54 -0.55
N ILE A 417 -6.07 -20.29 -0.31
CA ILE A 417 -6.27 -19.25 -1.32
C ILE A 417 -5.05 -18.35 -1.39
N GLY A 418 -4.60 -17.82 -0.25
CA GLY A 418 -3.53 -16.84 -0.17
C GLY A 418 -2.20 -17.35 -0.73
N VAL A 419 -1.79 -18.58 -0.38
CA VAL A 419 -0.49 -19.08 -0.83
C VAL A 419 -0.41 -19.25 -2.36
N PRO A 420 -1.30 -20.02 -3.03
CA PRO A 420 -1.19 -20.18 -4.49
C PRO A 420 -1.45 -18.85 -5.23
N PHE A 421 -2.32 -17.99 -4.73
CA PHE A 421 -2.54 -16.65 -5.26
C PHE A 421 -1.26 -15.82 -5.23
N THR A 422 -0.62 -15.74 -4.06
CA THR A 422 0.61 -14.96 -3.85
C THR A 422 1.78 -15.51 -4.67
N LEU A 423 1.97 -16.82 -4.68
CA LEU A 423 3.05 -17.42 -5.47
C LEU A 423 2.90 -17.12 -6.96
N ALA A 424 1.69 -17.23 -7.52
CA ALA A 424 1.45 -16.85 -8.92
C ALA A 424 1.74 -15.37 -9.17
N ALA A 425 1.27 -14.48 -8.28
CA ALA A 425 1.50 -13.04 -8.38
C ALA A 425 2.99 -12.69 -8.30
N VAL A 426 3.71 -13.23 -7.32
CA VAL A 426 5.14 -12.96 -7.12
C VAL A 426 5.96 -13.49 -8.28
N LEU A 427 5.74 -14.74 -8.70
CA LEU A 427 6.53 -15.33 -9.78
C LEU A 427 6.36 -14.56 -11.10
N VAL A 428 5.14 -14.20 -11.46
CA VAL A 428 4.87 -13.46 -12.69
C VAL A 428 5.24 -11.98 -12.54
N GLY A 429 4.88 -11.33 -11.43
CA GLY A 429 5.18 -9.92 -11.18
C GLY A 429 6.68 -9.68 -11.07
N ALA A 430 7.38 -10.40 -10.21
CA ALA A 430 8.84 -10.25 -10.08
C ALA A 430 9.60 -10.70 -11.34
N GLY A 431 9.13 -11.77 -12.01
CA GLY A 431 9.71 -12.21 -13.27
C GLY A 431 9.58 -11.16 -14.38
N SER A 432 8.43 -10.50 -14.50
CA SER A 432 8.23 -9.42 -15.48
C SER A 432 9.04 -8.16 -15.14
N LEU A 433 9.18 -7.80 -13.86
CA LEU A 433 10.08 -6.71 -13.45
C LEU A 433 11.52 -6.96 -13.87
N TRP A 434 12.00 -8.19 -13.66
CA TRP A 434 13.33 -8.56 -14.12
C TRP A 434 13.48 -8.44 -15.65
N LEU A 435 12.47 -8.83 -16.42
CA LEU A 435 12.48 -8.69 -17.87
C LEU A 435 12.46 -7.22 -18.34
N PHE A 436 11.84 -6.32 -17.58
CA PHE A 436 11.74 -4.90 -17.94
C PHE A 436 12.99 -4.11 -17.51
N TRP A 437 13.61 -4.47 -16.38
CA TRP A 437 14.63 -3.65 -15.71
C TRP A 437 15.96 -4.36 -15.49
N GLY A 438 16.01 -5.69 -15.53
CA GLY A 438 17.19 -6.48 -15.21
C GLY A 438 18.08 -6.82 -16.42
N ILE A 439 17.63 -6.45 -17.64
CA ILE A 439 18.34 -6.75 -18.89
C ILE A 439 18.81 -5.47 -19.54
#